data_d5f5c61e41d4c0a74d072852046ac62a
#
_entry.id   d5f5c61e41d4c0a74d072852046ac62a
#
_cell.length_a   1.000
_cell.length_b   1.000
_cell.length_c   1.000
_cell.angle_alpha   90.00
_cell.angle_beta   90.00
_cell.angle_gamma   90.00
#
_symmetry.space_group_name_H-M   'P 1'
#
loop_
_entity.id
_entity.type
_entity.pdbx_description
1 polymer ?
#
loop_
_entity_poly.entity_id
_entity_poly.type
_entity_poly.pdbx_seq_one_letter_code
_entity_poly.pdbx_strand_id
1 'polypeptide(L)'
;MKLLLPLKYYDESGRVKPALGLYFCIAFLTRSLLILIGSISVRDNGDQLLALFYPEKHYLYISFAIALPALLAMLLLNFREKCWHAHRAWIFSCIKPLLIFSVLADLGLHIMLASIEDWKFSWIIAITLMLDTLIFYFLVKDKHTRLMLIDWKKTFPITPA
;
A
#
# COMPACT_ATOMS: atom_id res chain seq x y z
N MET A 1 6.00 -18.82 26.42
CA MET A 1 5.36 -18.17 25.25
C MET A 1 5.64 -19.00 24.00
N LYS A 2 4.62 -19.48 23.27
CA LYS A 2 4.85 -20.12 21.97
C LYS A 2 5.05 -19.00 20.94
N LEU A 3 6.26 -18.87 20.41
CA LEU A 3 6.55 -17.97 19.29
C LEU A 3 5.79 -18.48 18.06
N LEU A 4 4.92 -17.64 17.49
CA LEU A 4 4.10 -17.96 16.31
C LEU A 4 4.91 -17.88 15.02
N LEU A 5 6.05 -17.18 15.04
CA LEU A 5 6.94 -16.95 13.90
C LEU A 5 8.41 -17.16 14.32
N PRO A 6 9.33 -17.46 13.38
CA PRO A 6 10.77 -17.49 13.65
C PRO A 6 11.28 -16.15 14.22
N LEU A 7 12.29 -16.20 15.09
CA LEU A 7 12.87 -15.03 15.79
C LEU A 7 13.28 -13.89 14.88
N LYS A 8 13.70 -14.16 13.65
CA LYS A 8 14.08 -13.15 12.65
C LYS A 8 12.98 -12.14 12.30
N TYR A 9 11.73 -12.48 12.58
CA TYR A 9 10.56 -11.61 12.31
C TYR A 9 10.16 -10.75 13.49
N TYR A 10 10.91 -10.82 14.60
CA TYR A 10 10.66 -9.98 15.76
C TYR A 10 11.65 -8.83 15.84
N ASP A 11 11.19 -7.70 16.37
CA ASP A 11 11.99 -6.52 16.67
C ASP A 11 12.65 -6.68 18.06
N GLU A 12 13.60 -5.82 18.40
CA GLU A 12 14.25 -5.77 19.72
C GLU A 12 13.22 -5.60 20.86
N SER A 13 12.10 -4.95 20.58
CA SER A 13 10.95 -4.82 21.50
C SER A 13 10.08 -6.09 21.60
N GLY A 14 10.45 -7.21 20.95
CA GLY A 14 9.68 -8.45 20.93
C GLY A 14 8.39 -8.41 20.09
N ARG A 15 8.21 -7.41 19.23
CA ARG A 15 7.04 -7.26 18.36
C ARG A 15 7.33 -7.72 16.93
N VAL A 16 6.29 -8.21 16.25
CA VAL A 16 6.41 -8.68 14.86
C VAL A 16 6.71 -7.51 13.93
N LYS A 17 7.80 -7.64 13.15
CA LYS A 17 8.18 -6.67 12.11
C LYS A 17 7.20 -6.70 10.93
N PRO A 18 6.94 -5.55 10.27
CA PRO A 18 6.15 -5.52 9.04
C PRO A 18 6.79 -6.41 7.96
N ALA A 19 5.95 -7.14 7.22
CA ALA A 19 6.42 -7.93 6.09
C ALA A 19 6.95 -7.02 4.98
N LEU A 20 8.06 -7.41 4.34
CA LEU A 20 8.60 -6.68 3.20
C LEU A 20 7.56 -6.56 2.07
N GLY A 21 6.77 -7.62 1.84
CA GLY A 21 5.70 -7.62 0.86
C GLY A 21 4.65 -6.53 1.09
N LEU A 22 4.39 -6.15 2.35
CA LEU A 22 3.47 -5.06 2.68
C LEU A 22 3.98 -3.71 2.18
N TYR A 23 5.29 -3.45 2.32
CA TYR A 23 5.92 -2.23 1.78
C TYR A 23 5.89 -2.20 0.25
N PHE A 24 6.09 -3.35 -0.41
CA PHE A 24 5.95 -3.45 -1.87
C PHE A 24 4.52 -3.14 -2.32
N CYS A 25 3.51 -3.65 -1.62
CA CYS A 25 2.11 -3.33 -1.91
C CYS A 25 1.85 -1.82 -1.80
N ILE A 26 2.32 -1.19 -0.73
CA ILE A 26 2.16 0.25 -0.52
C ILE A 26 2.90 1.05 -1.60
N ALA A 27 4.16 0.70 -1.89
CA ALA A 27 4.95 1.38 -2.92
C ALA A 27 4.28 1.30 -4.30
N PHE A 28 3.71 0.15 -4.64
CA PHE A 28 2.98 -0.02 -5.90
C PHE A 28 1.69 0.81 -5.92
N LEU A 29 0.91 0.82 -4.84
CA LEU A 29 -0.33 1.61 -4.75
C LEU A 29 -0.07 3.13 -4.75
N THR A 30 1.11 3.56 -4.34
CA THR A 30 1.53 4.98 -4.37
C THR A 30 2.30 5.34 -5.65
N ARG A 31 2.30 4.47 -6.68
CA ARG A 31 3.04 4.68 -7.93
C ARG A 31 2.69 5.99 -8.65
N SER A 32 1.44 6.45 -8.54
CA SER A 32 1.01 7.73 -9.12
C SER A 32 1.84 8.92 -8.61
N LEU A 33 2.20 8.90 -7.31
CA LEU A 33 3.12 9.88 -6.73
C LEU A 33 4.53 9.75 -7.29
N LEU A 34 5.02 8.50 -7.42
CA LEU A 34 6.36 8.25 -7.96
C LEU A 34 6.46 8.69 -9.42
N ILE A 35 5.43 8.43 -10.23
CA ILE A 35 5.34 8.87 -11.62
C ILE A 35 5.31 10.40 -11.71
N LEU A 36 4.54 11.07 -10.85
CA LEU A 36 4.49 12.53 -10.80
C LEU A 36 5.86 13.12 -10.43
N ILE A 37 6.50 12.62 -9.38
CA ILE A 37 7.84 13.06 -8.97
C ILE A 37 8.84 12.84 -10.11
N GLY A 38 8.79 11.68 -10.75
CA GLY A 38 9.61 11.36 -11.93
C GLY A 38 9.37 12.34 -13.08
N SER A 39 8.11 12.64 -13.39
CA SER A 39 7.73 13.60 -14.44
C SER A 39 8.27 15.00 -14.17
N ILE A 40 8.18 15.49 -12.93
CA ILE A 40 8.73 16.80 -12.55
C ILE A 40 10.26 16.83 -12.61
N SER A 41 10.91 15.68 -12.34
CA SER A 41 12.37 15.56 -12.34
C SER A 41 12.97 15.54 -13.76
N VAL A 42 12.21 15.05 -14.74
CA VAL A 42 12.63 14.99 -16.15
C VAL A 42 12.19 16.25 -16.88
N ARG A 43 13.12 17.22 -17.04
CA ARG A 43 12.84 18.56 -17.58
C ARG A 43 12.25 18.56 -18.99
N ASP A 44 12.74 17.69 -19.88
CA ASP A 44 12.41 17.79 -21.32
C ASP A 44 11.28 16.86 -21.78
N ASN A 45 11.03 15.74 -21.06
CA ASN A 45 10.08 14.71 -21.45
C ASN A 45 9.09 14.31 -20.33
N GLY A 46 8.95 15.14 -19.30
CA GLY A 46 8.06 14.87 -18.16
C GLY A 46 6.60 14.68 -18.56
N ASP A 47 6.10 15.52 -19.49
CA ASP A 47 4.73 15.40 -20.01
C ASP A 47 4.51 14.11 -20.81
N GLN A 48 5.52 13.63 -21.54
CA GLN A 48 5.45 12.35 -22.27
C GLN A 48 5.41 11.17 -21.32
N LEU A 49 6.21 11.22 -20.24
CA LEU A 49 6.19 10.20 -19.18
C LEU A 49 4.82 10.15 -18.52
N LEU A 50 4.23 11.31 -18.24
CA LEU A 50 2.91 11.38 -17.61
C LEU A 50 1.83 10.85 -18.56
N ALA A 51 1.83 11.24 -19.83
CA ALA A 51 0.87 10.82 -20.84
C ALA A 51 0.93 9.31 -21.13
N LEU A 52 2.09 8.67 -20.91
CA LEU A 52 2.26 7.23 -21.08
C LEU A 52 1.42 6.42 -20.09
N PHE A 53 1.31 6.91 -18.83
CA PHE A 53 0.57 6.23 -17.76
C PHE A 53 -0.84 6.80 -17.59
N TYR A 54 -1.01 8.10 -17.83
CA TYR A 54 -2.27 8.82 -17.65
C TYR A 54 -2.52 9.70 -18.87
N PRO A 55 -3.31 9.21 -19.85
CA PRO A 55 -3.62 9.95 -21.08
C PRO A 55 -4.20 11.33 -20.82
N GLU A 56 -5.00 11.45 -19.75
CA GLU A 56 -5.59 12.71 -19.31
C GLU A 56 -5.22 13.02 -17.85
N LYS A 57 -4.99 14.28 -17.54
CA LYS A 57 -4.66 14.77 -16.20
C LYS A 57 -5.72 14.40 -15.15
N HIS A 58 -6.97 14.26 -15.58
CA HIS A 58 -8.07 13.87 -14.70
C HIS A 58 -7.84 12.50 -14.06
N TYR A 59 -7.36 11.51 -14.81
CA TYR A 59 -7.07 10.17 -14.29
C TYR A 59 -5.91 10.16 -13.29
N LEU A 60 -4.95 11.06 -13.48
CA LEU A 60 -3.89 11.24 -12.50
C LEU A 60 -4.46 11.69 -11.14
N TYR A 61 -5.37 12.68 -11.12
CA TYR A 61 -5.98 13.15 -9.87
C TYR A 61 -6.82 12.07 -9.20
N ILE A 62 -7.55 11.26 -9.96
CA ILE A 62 -8.30 10.12 -9.42
C ILE A 62 -7.34 9.10 -8.83
N SER A 63 -6.25 8.76 -9.53
CA SER A 63 -5.21 7.84 -9.04
C SER A 63 -4.56 8.35 -7.75
N PHE A 64 -4.35 9.66 -7.61
CA PHE A 64 -3.91 10.29 -6.37
C PHE A 64 -4.89 10.06 -5.21
N ALA A 65 -6.18 10.30 -5.46
CA ALA A 65 -7.20 10.09 -4.45
C ALA A 65 -7.25 8.61 -3.98
N ILE A 66 -7.07 7.68 -4.92
CA ILE A 66 -6.99 6.24 -4.65
C ILE A 66 -5.72 5.86 -3.86
N ALA A 67 -4.61 6.58 -4.07
CA ALA A 67 -3.37 6.35 -3.33
C ALA A 67 -3.40 6.85 -1.88
N LEU A 68 -4.30 7.79 -1.52
CA LEU A 68 -4.38 8.36 -0.17
C LEU A 68 -4.56 7.31 0.93
N PRO A 69 -5.45 6.31 0.82
CA PRO A 69 -5.57 5.28 1.83
C PRO A 69 -4.29 4.45 2.02
N ALA A 70 -3.54 4.18 0.94
CA ALA A 70 -2.27 3.47 1.01
C ALA A 70 -1.19 4.32 1.71
N LEU A 71 -1.17 5.64 1.44
CA LEU A 71 -0.29 6.59 2.16
C LEU A 71 -0.63 6.66 3.65
N LEU A 72 -1.91 6.70 4.01
CA LEU A 72 -2.33 6.65 5.41
C LEU A 72 -1.88 5.35 6.09
N ALA A 73 -1.99 4.21 5.40
CA ALA A 73 -1.47 2.95 5.91
C ALA A 73 0.05 3.01 6.13
N MET A 74 0.80 3.61 5.21
CA MET A 74 2.25 3.82 5.35
C MET A 74 2.59 4.70 6.56
N LEU A 75 1.86 5.80 6.76
CA LEU A 75 2.05 6.68 7.91
C LEU A 75 1.77 5.94 9.23
N LEU A 76 0.72 5.13 9.29
CA LEU A 76 0.41 4.32 10.47
C LEU A 76 1.51 3.30 10.78
N LEU A 77 2.13 2.69 9.76
CA LEU A 77 3.27 1.79 9.92
C LEU A 77 4.51 2.52 10.45
N ASN A 78 4.79 3.73 9.96
CA ASN A 78 5.95 4.52 10.38
C ASN A 78 5.77 5.12 11.79
N PHE A 79 4.58 5.62 12.11
CA PHE A 79 4.28 6.21 13.41
C PHE A 79 3.75 5.21 14.44
N ARG A 80 4.01 3.93 14.24
CA ARG A 80 3.56 2.83 15.11
C ARG A 80 3.85 3.07 16.59
N GLU A 81 5.07 3.54 16.93
CA GLU A 81 5.47 3.80 18.31
C GLU A 81 4.65 4.90 18.95
N LYS A 82 4.39 6.00 18.23
CA LYS A 82 3.54 7.08 18.71
C LYS A 82 2.11 6.62 18.96
N CYS A 83 1.58 5.74 18.10
CA CYS A 83 0.25 5.15 18.26
C CYS A 83 0.17 4.24 19.49
N TRP A 84 1.25 3.51 19.82
CA TRP A 84 1.32 2.68 21.03
C TRP A 84 1.39 3.54 22.30
N HIS A 85 2.20 4.59 22.32
CA HIS A 85 2.27 5.54 23.43
C HIS A 85 0.93 6.27 23.67
N ALA A 86 0.18 6.53 22.60
CA ALA A 86 -1.14 7.16 22.68
C ALA A 86 -2.28 6.17 23.03
N HIS A 87 -1.98 4.91 23.35
CA HIS A 87 -2.97 3.85 23.62
C HIS A 87 -4.02 3.64 22.51
N ARG A 88 -3.69 4.00 21.25
CA ARG A 88 -4.58 3.90 20.09
C ARG A 88 -4.32 2.67 19.23
N ALA A 89 -4.02 1.52 19.83
CA ALA A 89 -3.70 0.29 19.14
C ALA A 89 -4.82 -0.23 18.22
N TRP A 90 -6.07 0.18 18.42
CA TRP A 90 -7.20 -0.18 17.56
C TRP A 90 -7.05 0.34 16.12
N ILE A 91 -6.33 1.44 15.91
CA ILE A 91 -6.09 2.05 14.59
C ILE A 91 -5.36 1.08 13.64
N PHE A 92 -4.50 0.22 14.16
CA PHE A 92 -3.82 -0.79 13.34
C PHE A 92 -4.79 -1.79 12.66
N SER A 93 -6.01 -1.93 13.21
CA SER A 93 -7.07 -2.70 12.57
C SER A 93 -7.46 -2.17 11.20
N CYS A 94 -7.32 -0.87 11.00
CA CYS A 94 -7.72 -0.21 9.76
C CYS A 94 -6.70 -0.37 8.62
N ILE A 95 -5.45 -0.78 8.91
CA ILE A 95 -4.39 -0.88 7.88
C ILE A 95 -4.80 -1.85 6.77
N LYS A 96 -5.24 -3.05 7.14
CA LYS A 96 -5.62 -4.07 6.15
C LYS A 96 -6.83 -3.67 5.30
N PRO A 97 -7.99 -3.27 5.87
CA PRO A 97 -9.13 -2.82 5.07
C PRO A 97 -8.82 -1.58 4.22
N LEU A 98 -7.98 -0.67 4.71
CA LEU A 98 -7.55 0.52 3.98
C LEU A 98 -6.77 0.15 2.71
N LEU A 99 -5.83 -0.80 2.82
CA LEU A 99 -5.07 -1.29 1.67
C LEU A 99 -5.95 -2.08 0.70
N ILE A 100 -6.84 -2.93 1.19
CA ILE A 100 -7.79 -3.67 0.34
C ILE A 100 -8.68 -2.70 -0.43
N PHE A 101 -9.20 -1.66 0.23
CA PHE A 101 -10.00 -0.63 -0.42
C PHE A 101 -9.21 0.10 -1.51
N SER A 102 -7.94 0.49 -1.23
CA SER A 102 -7.08 1.14 -2.23
C SER A 102 -6.83 0.25 -3.46
N VAL A 103 -6.53 -1.04 -3.27
CA VAL A 103 -6.34 -2.00 -4.38
C VAL A 103 -7.60 -2.17 -5.21
N LEU A 104 -8.77 -2.30 -4.57
CA LEU A 104 -10.05 -2.46 -5.28
C LEU A 104 -10.41 -1.21 -6.08
N ALA A 105 -10.16 -0.02 -5.52
CA ALA A 105 -10.38 1.24 -6.21
C ALA A 105 -9.43 1.42 -7.40
N ASP A 106 -8.16 1.02 -7.25
CA ASP A 106 -7.16 1.09 -8.31
C ASP A 106 -7.48 0.10 -9.45
N LEU A 107 -7.88 -1.12 -9.11
CA LEU A 107 -8.34 -2.12 -10.06
C LEU A 107 -9.58 -1.63 -10.83
N GLY A 108 -10.54 -0.99 -10.13
CA GLY A 108 -11.71 -0.37 -10.75
C GLY A 108 -11.35 0.74 -11.73
N LEU A 109 -10.39 1.60 -11.38
CA LEU A 109 -9.89 2.65 -12.27
C LEU A 109 -9.27 2.07 -13.55
N HIS A 110 -8.45 1.02 -13.44
CA HIS A 110 -7.80 0.41 -14.61
C HIS A 110 -8.78 -0.35 -15.51
N ILE A 111 -9.81 -0.98 -14.94
CA ILE A 111 -10.90 -1.57 -15.73
C ILE A 111 -11.69 -0.48 -16.46
N MET A 112 -11.95 0.63 -15.81
CA MET A 112 -12.63 1.78 -16.43
C MET A 112 -11.79 2.36 -17.59
N LEU A 113 -10.48 2.54 -17.38
CA LEU A 113 -9.57 3.00 -18.44
C LEU A 113 -9.54 2.04 -19.64
N ALA A 114 -9.46 0.73 -19.39
CA ALA A 114 -9.52 -0.27 -20.45
C ALA A 114 -10.84 -0.22 -21.24
N SER A 115 -11.96 0.04 -20.56
CA SER A 115 -13.28 0.19 -21.19
C SER A 115 -13.37 1.45 -22.06
N ILE A 116 -12.75 2.55 -21.64
CA ILE A 116 -12.75 3.83 -22.42
C ILE A 116 -11.91 3.70 -23.68
N GLU A 117 -10.83 2.91 -23.63
CA GLU A 117 -9.99 2.62 -24.79
C GLU A 117 -10.55 1.52 -25.71
N ASP A 118 -11.84 1.18 -25.62
CA ASP A 118 -12.50 0.13 -26.38
C ASP A 118 -11.80 -1.24 -26.28
N TRP A 119 -11.21 -1.54 -25.10
CA TRP A 119 -10.44 -2.76 -24.84
C TRP A 119 -9.23 -2.94 -25.79
N LYS A 120 -8.70 -1.86 -26.35
CA LYS A 120 -7.46 -1.93 -27.09
C LYS A 120 -6.33 -2.40 -26.19
N PHE A 121 -5.52 -3.32 -26.69
CA PHE A 121 -4.45 -3.90 -25.91
C PHE A 121 -3.39 -2.84 -25.55
N SER A 122 -3.26 -2.54 -24.25
CA SER A 122 -2.21 -1.69 -23.69
C SER A 122 -1.38 -2.51 -22.70
N TRP A 123 -0.07 -2.61 -22.97
CA TRP A 123 0.85 -3.30 -22.07
C TRP A 123 0.84 -2.74 -20.65
N ILE A 124 0.70 -1.42 -20.52
CA ILE A 124 0.70 -0.74 -19.23
C ILE A 124 -0.53 -1.16 -18.42
N ILE A 125 -1.72 -1.08 -19.01
CA ILE A 125 -2.97 -1.48 -18.35
C ILE A 125 -2.94 -2.97 -18.00
N ALA A 126 -2.44 -3.83 -18.90
CA ALA A 126 -2.38 -5.26 -18.65
C ALA A 126 -1.44 -5.62 -17.49
N ILE A 127 -0.25 -5.03 -17.44
CA ILE A 127 0.72 -5.26 -16.35
C ILE A 127 0.17 -4.73 -15.02
N THR A 128 -0.42 -3.53 -15.01
CA THR A 128 -0.98 -2.96 -13.78
C THR A 128 -2.13 -3.79 -13.24
N LEU A 129 -3.08 -4.23 -14.07
CA LEU A 129 -4.17 -5.12 -13.66
C LEU A 129 -3.67 -6.45 -13.11
N MET A 130 -2.64 -7.02 -13.74
CA MET A 130 -2.02 -8.24 -13.25
C MET A 130 -1.40 -8.03 -11.86
N LEU A 131 -0.66 -6.94 -11.67
CA LEU A 131 -0.03 -6.61 -10.38
C LEU A 131 -1.07 -6.29 -9.31
N ASP A 132 -2.13 -5.55 -9.62
CA ASP A 132 -3.24 -5.27 -8.70
C ASP A 132 -3.90 -6.56 -8.21
N THR A 133 -4.14 -7.50 -9.14
CA THR A 133 -4.73 -8.81 -8.80
C THR A 133 -3.80 -9.62 -7.90
N LEU A 134 -2.49 -9.61 -8.17
CA LEU A 134 -1.48 -10.28 -7.34
C LEU A 134 -1.41 -9.66 -5.94
N ILE A 135 -1.41 -8.34 -5.84
CA ILE A 135 -1.39 -7.61 -4.57
C ILE A 135 -2.66 -7.88 -3.77
N PHE A 136 -3.81 -7.86 -4.42
CA PHE A 136 -5.08 -8.20 -3.79
C PHE A 136 -5.05 -9.61 -3.19
N TYR A 137 -4.61 -10.59 -3.98
CA TYR A 137 -4.46 -11.97 -3.53
C TYR A 137 -3.49 -12.09 -2.34
N PHE A 138 -2.34 -11.39 -2.42
CA PHE A 138 -1.36 -11.34 -1.34
C PHE A 138 -1.97 -10.76 -0.06
N LEU A 139 -2.60 -9.58 -0.13
CA LEU A 139 -3.20 -8.91 1.04
C LEU A 139 -4.28 -9.76 1.72
N VAL A 140 -5.06 -10.51 0.93
CA VAL A 140 -6.11 -11.38 1.49
C VAL A 140 -5.51 -12.58 2.19
N LYS A 141 -4.52 -13.25 1.57
CA LYS A 141 -3.92 -14.51 2.06
C LYS A 141 -2.75 -14.35 3.02
N ASP A 142 -2.14 -13.19 3.11
CA ASP A 142 -0.93 -13.00 3.91
C ASP A 142 -1.21 -13.19 5.40
N LYS A 143 -0.70 -14.31 5.92
CA LYS A 143 -0.76 -14.69 7.34
C LYS A 143 0.17 -13.83 8.19
N HIS A 144 1.30 -13.39 7.62
CA HIS A 144 2.30 -12.59 8.35
C HIS A 144 1.70 -11.24 8.76
N THR A 145 1.13 -10.49 7.80
CA THR A 145 0.46 -9.20 8.08
C THR A 145 -0.69 -9.37 9.07
N ARG A 146 -1.45 -10.46 8.96
CA ARG A 146 -2.53 -10.75 9.91
C ARG A 146 -2.00 -10.97 11.33
N LEU A 147 -0.94 -11.77 11.49
CA LEU A 147 -0.32 -12.04 12.81
C LEU A 147 0.31 -10.77 13.38
N MET A 148 1.00 -9.98 12.55
CA MET A 148 1.56 -8.68 12.93
C MET A 148 0.48 -7.74 13.48
N LEU A 149 -0.65 -7.59 12.79
CA LEU A 149 -1.74 -6.71 13.22
C LEU A 149 -2.40 -7.20 14.53
N ILE A 150 -2.49 -8.51 14.74
CA ILE A 150 -2.99 -9.09 15.99
C ILE A 150 -2.01 -8.81 17.13
N ASP A 151 -0.71 -8.96 16.88
CA ASP A 151 0.34 -8.69 17.86
C ASP A 151 0.39 -7.21 18.25
N TRP A 152 0.30 -6.31 17.28
CA TRP A 152 0.31 -4.86 17.51
C TRP A 152 -0.91 -4.32 18.26
N LYS A 153 -2.02 -5.05 18.25
CA LYS A 153 -3.21 -4.74 19.05
C LYS A 153 -3.04 -5.11 20.54
N LYS A 154 -2.14 -6.04 20.85
CA LYS A 154 -1.89 -6.40 22.24
C LYS A 154 -1.14 -5.26 22.91
N THR A 155 -1.78 -4.65 23.89
CA THR A 155 -1.14 -3.70 24.80
C THR A 155 -0.22 -4.46 25.71
N PHE A 156 1.08 -4.51 25.43
CA PHE A 156 2.05 -4.89 26.42
C PHE A 156 2.26 -3.73 27.40
N PRO A 157 2.35 -4.01 28.72
CA PRO A 157 2.82 -2.99 29.63
C PRO A 157 4.23 -2.60 29.15
N ILE A 158 4.38 -1.34 28.75
CA ILE A 158 5.70 -0.76 28.47
C ILE A 158 6.37 -0.70 29.82
N THR A 159 7.28 -1.62 30.09
CA THR A 159 8.17 -1.51 31.25
C THR A 159 9.07 -0.31 30.92
N PRO A 160 9.01 0.79 31.68
CA PRO A 160 9.98 1.87 31.50
C PRO A 160 11.36 1.30 31.85
N ALA A 161 12.31 1.48 30.93
CA ALA A 161 13.73 1.19 31.16
C ALA A 161 14.31 2.19 32.14
#